data_a563bfa19fcf8da78bfb734e28796ad9
#
_entry.id   a563bfa19fcf8da78bfb734e28796ad9
#
_cell.length_a   1.000
_cell.length_b   1.000
_cell.length_c   1.000
_cell.angle_alpha   90.00
_cell.angle_beta   90.00
_cell.angle_gamma   90.00
#
_symmetry.space_group_name_H-M   'P 1'
#
loop_
_entity.id
_entity.type
_entity.pdbx_description
1 polymer ?
#
loop_
_entity_poly.entity_id
_entity_poly.type
_entity_poly.pdbx_seq_one_letter_code
_entity_poly.pdbx_strand_id
1 'polypeptide(L)'
;MNKKVNSKKAIRRFFIGSFFIALVCAVVVDLFLASMDGSSSDDVVWVFFYTFFIVFIPSAITTFVFYITQEKASSYYSRYLVLALLMPPFLIPILATLFDLIYLNSWHDAIDTLVEYYLTHGILACILGVVQLVLAAICLP
;
A
#
# COMPACT_ATOMS: atom_id res chain seq x y z
N MET A 1 13.66 29.76 -9.79
CA MET A 1 14.80 28.90 -9.49
C MET A 1 14.30 27.47 -9.60
N ASN A 2 14.49 26.87 -10.79
CA ASN A 2 14.06 25.50 -11.03
C ASN A 2 14.99 24.54 -10.27
N LYS A 3 14.65 24.18 -9.05
CA LYS A 3 15.22 23.01 -8.43
C LYS A 3 14.76 21.80 -9.28
N LYS A 4 15.61 21.37 -10.19
CA LYS A 4 15.58 19.99 -10.66
C LYS A 4 15.82 19.13 -9.41
N VAL A 5 14.74 18.82 -8.70
CA VAL A 5 14.80 17.86 -7.63
C VAL A 5 15.42 16.63 -8.25
N ASN A 6 16.40 16.06 -7.58
CA ASN A 6 17.05 14.82 -8.01
C ASN A 6 15.98 13.72 -7.89
N SER A 7 15.06 13.69 -8.84
CA SER A 7 13.81 12.94 -8.81
C SER A 7 14.06 11.46 -8.53
N LYS A 8 15.16 10.91 -9.06
CA LYS A 8 15.54 9.51 -8.81
C LYS A 8 15.86 9.24 -7.34
N LYS A 9 16.56 10.18 -6.66
CA LYS A 9 16.89 10.04 -5.24
C LYS A 9 15.64 10.17 -4.36
N ALA A 10 14.73 11.08 -4.71
CA ALA A 10 13.48 11.28 -4.03
C ALA A 10 12.56 10.05 -4.15
N ILE A 11 12.42 9.51 -5.36
CA ILE A 11 11.62 8.30 -5.63
C ILE A 11 12.20 7.10 -4.87
N ARG A 12 13.52 6.94 -4.86
CA ARG A 12 14.17 5.87 -4.09
C ARG A 12 13.91 6.01 -2.59
N ARG A 13 13.95 7.22 -2.04
CA ARG A 13 13.61 7.46 -0.62
C ARG A 13 12.15 7.11 -0.31
N PHE A 14 11.24 7.49 -1.19
CA PHE A 14 9.84 7.14 -1.06
C PHE A 14 9.63 5.61 -1.08
N PHE A 15 10.27 4.90 -2.00
CA PHE A 15 10.19 3.44 -2.07
C PHE A 15 10.73 2.76 -0.80
N ILE A 16 11.89 3.18 -0.32
CA ILE A 16 12.49 2.64 0.91
C ILE A 16 11.59 2.94 2.12
N GLY A 17 11.07 4.16 2.23
CA GLY A 17 10.15 4.53 3.30
C GLY A 17 8.86 3.69 3.27
N SER A 18 8.31 3.46 2.09
CA SER A 18 7.12 2.62 1.90
C SER A 18 7.37 1.15 2.29
N PHE A 19 8.56 0.64 1.99
CA PHE A 19 8.97 -0.70 2.42
C PHE A 19 8.98 -0.81 3.95
N PHE A 20 9.57 0.16 4.65
CA PHE A 20 9.59 0.17 6.11
C PHE A 20 8.20 0.33 6.71
N ILE A 21 7.32 1.14 6.11
CA ILE A 21 5.92 1.27 6.57
C ILE A 21 5.21 -0.06 6.43
N ALA A 22 5.34 -0.76 5.29
CA ALA A 22 4.73 -2.06 5.09
C ALA A 22 5.25 -3.10 6.11
N LEU A 23 6.55 -3.09 6.38
CA LEU A 23 7.16 -3.97 7.37
C LEU A 23 6.63 -3.70 8.78
N VAL A 24 6.55 -2.42 9.19
CA VAL A 24 6.00 -2.03 10.50
C VAL A 24 4.54 -2.43 10.62
N CYS A 25 3.72 -2.20 9.58
CA CYS A 25 2.32 -2.61 9.56
C CYS A 25 2.19 -4.14 9.73
N ALA A 26 2.99 -4.92 9.01
CA ALA A 26 2.98 -6.37 9.11
C ALA A 26 3.36 -6.85 10.51
N VAL A 27 4.39 -6.29 11.11
CA VAL A 27 4.83 -6.62 12.49
C VAL A 27 3.75 -6.26 13.51
N VAL A 28 3.12 -5.09 13.39
CA VAL A 28 2.07 -4.65 14.32
C VAL A 28 0.85 -5.57 14.24
N VAL A 29 0.41 -5.93 13.05
CA VAL A 29 -0.72 -6.86 12.87
C VAL A 29 -0.38 -8.24 13.40
N ASP A 30 0.83 -8.72 13.20
CA ASP A 30 1.29 -10.01 13.71
C ASP A 30 1.35 -10.05 15.24
N LEU A 31 1.89 -9.00 15.87
CA LEU A 31 1.91 -8.89 17.33
C LEU A 31 0.48 -8.87 17.91
N PHE A 32 -0.43 -8.19 17.22
CA PHE A 32 -1.84 -8.18 17.63
C PHE A 32 -2.45 -9.58 17.50
N LEU A 33 -2.23 -10.29 16.39
CA LEU A 33 -2.73 -11.63 16.18
C LEU A 33 -2.13 -12.63 17.19
N ALA A 34 -0.82 -12.55 17.45
CA ALA A 34 -0.14 -13.40 18.42
C ALA A 34 -0.61 -13.19 19.86
N SER A 35 -1.17 -12.01 20.18
CA SER A 35 -1.79 -11.72 21.47
C SER A 35 -3.18 -12.34 21.64
N MET A 36 -3.79 -12.81 20.55
CA MET A 36 -5.11 -13.47 20.59
C MET A 36 -4.94 -14.95 20.92
N ASP A 37 -5.70 -15.43 21.90
CA ASP A 37 -5.71 -16.85 22.27
C ASP A 37 -6.18 -17.72 21.11
N GLY A 38 -5.39 -18.77 20.78
CA GLY A 38 -5.74 -19.78 19.77
C GLY A 38 -5.16 -19.56 18.36
N SER A 39 -4.32 -18.51 18.15
CA SER A 39 -3.60 -18.37 16.89
C SER A 39 -2.48 -19.41 16.76
N SER A 40 -2.38 -20.08 15.60
CA SER A 40 -1.28 -20.97 15.28
C SER A 40 -0.06 -20.20 14.77
N SER A 41 1.14 -20.80 14.86
CA SER A 41 2.36 -20.21 14.29
C SER A 41 2.27 -20.03 12.79
N ASP A 42 1.57 -20.92 12.09
CA ASP A 42 1.40 -20.84 10.63
C ASP A 42 0.49 -19.69 10.24
N ASP A 43 -0.57 -19.42 11.02
CA ASP A 43 -1.45 -18.27 10.81
C ASP A 43 -0.70 -16.95 10.95
N VAL A 44 0.18 -16.83 11.94
CA VAL A 44 1.00 -15.64 12.17
C VAL A 44 1.92 -15.39 10.97
N VAL A 45 2.61 -16.40 10.46
CA VAL A 45 3.48 -16.26 9.29
C VAL A 45 2.70 -15.85 8.04
N TRP A 46 1.53 -16.47 7.80
CA TRP A 46 0.67 -16.13 6.67
C TRP A 46 0.17 -14.69 6.72
N VAL A 47 -0.33 -14.26 7.87
CA VAL A 47 -0.85 -12.91 8.07
C VAL A 47 0.26 -11.87 7.92
N PHE A 48 1.49 -12.17 8.36
CA PHE A 48 2.63 -11.29 8.15
C PHE A 48 2.87 -11.03 6.65
N PHE A 49 3.05 -12.07 5.86
CA PHE A 49 3.27 -11.92 4.42
C PHE A 49 2.09 -11.28 3.71
N TYR A 50 0.87 -11.67 4.04
CA TYR A 50 -0.34 -11.10 3.48
C TYR A 50 -0.41 -9.59 3.73
N THR A 51 -0.25 -9.15 4.98
CA THR A 51 -0.28 -7.74 5.35
C THR A 51 0.84 -6.96 4.69
N PHE A 52 2.05 -7.51 4.69
CA PHE A 52 3.19 -6.89 4.06
C PHE A 52 2.94 -6.64 2.56
N PHE A 53 2.53 -7.65 1.81
CA PHE A 53 2.32 -7.52 0.38
C PHE A 53 1.14 -6.61 0.04
N ILE A 54 0.04 -6.69 0.77
CA ILE A 54 -1.13 -5.84 0.54
C ILE A 54 -0.81 -4.36 0.76
N VAL A 55 0.04 -4.03 1.72
CA VAL A 55 0.47 -2.64 1.95
C VAL A 55 1.56 -2.22 0.98
N PHE A 56 2.50 -3.12 0.67
CA PHE A 56 3.67 -2.81 -0.14
C PHE A 56 3.37 -2.69 -1.64
N ILE A 57 2.53 -3.56 -2.21
CA ILE A 57 2.25 -3.58 -3.65
C ILE A 57 1.68 -2.24 -4.16
N PRO A 58 0.68 -1.61 -3.52
CA PRO A 58 0.21 -0.28 -3.92
C PRO A 58 1.31 0.77 -3.92
N SER A 59 2.20 0.73 -2.93
CA SER A 59 3.33 1.65 -2.83
C SER A 59 4.37 1.40 -3.93
N ALA A 60 4.62 0.15 -4.27
CA ALA A 60 5.51 -0.22 -5.37
C ALA A 60 4.96 0.25 -6.72
N ILE A 61 3.65 0.07 -6.96
CA ILE A 61 2.97 0.57 -8.15
C ILE A 61 3.04 2.10 -8.22
N THR A 62 2.77 2.79 -7.10
CA THR A 62 2.88 4.25 -7.00
C THR A 62 4.30 4.72 -7.34
N THR A 63 5.31 4.05 -6.79
CA THR A 63 6.72 4.33 -7.07
C THR A 63 7.07 4.12 -8.54
N PHE A 64 6.55 3.08 -9.15
CA PHE A 64 6.74 2.80 -10.57
C PHE A 64 6.12 3.87 -11.46
N VAL A 65 4.90 4.32 -11.14
CA VAL A 65 4.25 5.43 -11.83
C VAL A 65 5.07 6.72 -11.69
N PHE A 66 5.59 7.01 -10.51
CA PHE A 66 6.49 8.15 -10.29
C PHE A 66 7.75 8.05 -11.14
N TYR A 67 8.32 6.87 -11.25
CA TYR A 67 9.53 6.65 -12.05
C TYR A 67 9.29 6.89 -13.55
N ILE A 68 8.19 6.38 -14.10
CA ILE A 68 7.85 6.58 -15.53
C ILE A 68 7.52 8.05 -15.83
N THR A 69 6.85 8.73 -14.93
CA THR A 69 6.34 10.08 -15.14
C THR A 69 7.33 11.17 -14.72
N GLN A 70 8.49 10.81 -14.14
CA GLN A 70 9.45 11.77 -13.58
C GLN A 70 9.97 12.81 -14.58
N GLU A 71 10.09 12.45 -15.85
CA GLU A 71 10.58 13.37 -16.90
C GLU A 71 9.59 14.52 -17.18
N LYS A 72 8.30 14.26 -16.92
CA LYS A 72 7.21 15.23 -17.08
C LYS A 72 6.86 15.94 -15.76
N ALA A 73 7.54 15.57 -14.69
CA ALA A 73 7.10 15.83 -13.31
C ALA A 73 7.41 17.22 -12.78
N SER A 74 8.24 18.01 -13.43
CA SER A 74 8.65 19.32 -12.89
C SER A 74 7.48 20.29 -12.63
N SER A 75 6.31 20.04 -13.21
CA SER A 75 5.11 20.86 -13.05
C SER A 75 3.96 20.22 -12.28
N TYR A 76 4.08 18.97 -11.79
CA TYR A 76 2.92 18.21 -11.31
C TYR A 76 3.11 17.55 -9.94
N TYR A 77 3.84 18.18 -9.05
CA TYR A 77 4.04 17.68 -7.68
C TYR A 77 2.72 17.31 -6.97
N SER A 78 1.67 18.12 -7.11
CA SER A 78 0.36 17.84 -6.53
C SER A 78 -0.28 16.54 -7.02
N ARG A 79 -0.02 16.15 -8.27
CA ARG A 79 -0.55 14.89 -8.82
C ARG A 79 0.09 13.66 -8.15
N TYR A 80 1.36 13.74 -7.81
CA TYR A 80 2.03 12.67 -7.07
C TYR A 80 1.48 12.51 -5.66
N LEU A 81 1.18 13.62 -5.00
CA LEU A 81 0.56 13.59 -3.68
C LEU A 81 -0.84 12.97 -3.73
N VAL A 82 -1.65 13.37 -4.70
CA VAL A 82 -2.99 12.79 -4.91
C VAL A 82 -2.90 11.30 -5.23
N LEU A 83 -1.96 10.90 -6.08
CA LEU A 83 -1.77 9.49 -6.42
C LEU A 83 -1.36 8.67 -5.18
N ALA A 84 -0.41 9.17 -4.38
CA ALA A 84 0.01 8.52 -3.15
C ALA A 84 -1.14 8.36 -2.14
N LEU A 85 -2.04 9.34 -2.08
CA LEU A 85 -3.22 9.30 -1.22
C LEU A 85 -4.26 8.27 -1.70
N LEU A 86 -4.51 8.21 -3.00
CA LEU A 86 -5.64 7.43 -3.56
C LEU A 86 -5.27 5.97 -3.87
N MET A 87 -3.99 5.67 -4.12
CA MET A 87 -3.58 4.32 -4.51
C MET A 87 -3.87 3.26 -3.45
N PRO A 88 -3.56 3.42 -2.15
CA PRO A 88 -3.88 2.41 -1.14
C PRO A 88 -5.39 2.13 -1.03
N PRO A 89 -6.28 3.12 -0.85
CA PRO A 89 -7.71 2.84 -0.74
C PRO A 89 -8.32 2.23 -2.01
N PHE A 90 -7.72 2.47 -3.17
CA PHE A 90 -8.18 1.87 -4.42
C PHE A 90 -7.66 0.45 -4.60
N LEU A 91 -6.38 0.21 -4.40
CA LEU A 91 -5.72 -1.06 -4.71
C LEU A 91 -5.83 -2.11 -3.60
N ILE A 92 -5.84 -1.73 -2.34
CA ILE A 92 -5.85 -2.69 -1.23
C ILE A 92 -7.08 -3.61 -1.26
N PRO A 93 -8.31 -3.11 -1.41
CA PRO A 93 -9.47 -3.99 -1.51
C PRO A 93 -9.44 -4.90 -2.73
N ILE A 94 -8.95 -4.39 -3.87
CA ILE A 94 -8.82 -5.18 -5.10
C ILE A 94 -7.80 -6.32 -4.90
N LEU A 95 -6.63 -6.02 -4.33
CA LEU A 95 -5.61 -7.02 -4.06
C LEU A 95 -6.08 -8.06 -3.05
N ALA A 96 -6.78 -7.64 -1.98
CA ALA A 96 -7.35 -8.53 -1.00
C ALA A 96 -8.38 -9.47 -1.64
N THR A 97 -9.25 -8.93 -2.48
CA THR A 97 -10.24 -9.72 -3.23
C THR A 97 -9.56 -10.73 -4.17
N LEU A 98 -8.57 -10.28 -4.94
CA LEU A 98 -7.84 -11.17 -5.85
C LEU A 98 -7.13 -12.29 -5.09
N PHE A 99 -6.54 -11.98 -3.95
CA PHE A 99 -5.86 -12.96 -3.12
C PHE A 99 -6.84 -14.03 -2.62
N ASP A 100 -7.99 -13.63 -2.12
CA ASP A 100 -9.03 -14.57 -1.66
C ASP A 100 -9.61 -15.41 -2.80
N LEU A 101 -9.86 -14.81 -3.95
CA LEU A 101 -10.38 -15.53 -5.12
C LEU A 101 -9.39 -16.60 -5.61
N ILE A 102 -8.10 -16.30 -5.60
CA ILE A 102 -7.06 -17.24 -5.97
C ILE A 102 -6.93 -18.34 -4.92
N TYR A 103 -6.95 -17.99 -3.64
CA TYR A 103 -6.76 -18.93 -2.54
C TYR A 103 -7.98 -19.85 -2.34
N LEU A 104 -9.18 -19.29 -2.38
CA LEU A 104 -10.43 -20.03 -2.18
C LEU A 104 -11.01 -20.62 -3.47
N ASN A 105 -10.46 -20.23 -4.62
CA ASN A 105 -10.95 -20.63 -5.95
C ASN A 105 -12.46 -20.38 -6.15
N SER A 106 -13.00 -19.34 -5.53
CA SER A 106 -14.43 -18.98 -5.57
C SER A 106 -14.64 -17.68 -6.36
N TRP A 107 -14.74 -17.82 -7.69
CA TRP A 107 -14.93 -16.67 -8.58
C TRP A 107 -16.39 -16.21 -8.67
N HIS A 108 -17.35 -17.01 -8.19
CA HIS A 108 -18.78 -16.73 -8.32
C HIS A 108 -19.22 -15.50 -7.51
N ASP A 109 -18.57 -15.25 -6.38
CA ASP A 109 -18.94 -14.18 -5.45
C ASP A 109 -17.92 -13.02 -5.47
N ALA A 110 -17.20 -12.86 -6.57
CA ALA A 110 -16.11 -11.89 -6.68
C ALA A 110 -16.55 -10.44 -6.40
N ILE A 111 -17.71 -10.04 -6.90
CA ILE A 111 -18.25 -8.69 -6.71
C ILE A 111 -18.65 -8.47 -5.26
N ASP A 112 -19.33 -9.43 -4.64
CA ASP A 112 -19.75 -9.34 -3.25
C ASP A 112 -18.55 -9.31 -2.32
N THR A 113 -17.55 -10.12 -2.57
CA THR A 113 -16.27 -10.13 -1.86
C THR A 113 -15.54 -8.79 -1.99
N LEU A 114 -15.51 -8.20 -3.18
CA LEU A 114 -14.90 -6.90 -3.42
C LEU A 114 -15.60 -5.80 -2.61
N VAL A 115 -16.93 -5.78 -2.63
CA VAL A 115 -17.75 -4.81 -1.86
C VAL A 115 -17.48 -4.98 -0.36
N GLU A 116 -17.43 -6.20 0.14
CA GLU A 116 -17.12 -6.50 1.53
C GLU A 116 -15.74 -5.97 1.93
N TYR A 117 -14.71 -6.16 1.11
CA TYR A 117 -13.37 -5.62 1.36
C TYR A 117 -13.32 -4.10 1.32
N TYR A 118 -14.07 -3.44 0.45
CA TYR A 118 -14.18 -1.98 0.49
C TYR A 118 -14.84 -1.48 1.77
N LEU A 119 -15.81 -2.18 2.28
CA LEU A 119 -16.49 -1.82 3.54
C LEU A 119 -15.62 -2.10 4.77
N THR A 120 -14.94 -3.25 4.81
CA THR A 120 -14.17 -3.68 5.99
C THR A 120 -12.77 -3.08 6.04
N HIS A 121 -12.07 -3.02 4.92
CA HIS A 121 -10.68 -2.55 4.82
C HIS A 121 -10.57 -1.09 4.34
N GLY A 122 -11.67 -0.47 3.93
CA GLY A 122 -11.66 0.86 3.35
C GLY A 122 -11.10 1.93 4.30
N ILE A 123 -11.45 1.88 5.57
CA ILE A 123 -10.96 2.84 6.58
C ILE A 123 -9.45 2.68 6.77
N LEU A 124 -8.96 1.46 6.95
CA LEU A 124 -7.53 1.19 7.08
C LEU A 124 -6.76 1.59 5.81
N ALA A 125 -7.32 1.30 4.64
CA ALA A 125 -6.73 1.69 3.37
C ALA A 125 -6.66 3.21 3.20
N CYS A 126 -7.66 3.97 3.67
CA CYS A 126 -7.64 5.43 3.71
C CYS A 126 -6.55 5.96 4.67
N ILE A 127 -6.41 5.36 5.85
CA ILE A 127 -5.34 5.73 6.79
C ILE A 127 -3.97 5.51 6.15
N LEU A 128 -3.76 4.37 5.49
CA LEU A 128 -2.54 4.08 4.76
C LEU A 128 -2.31 5.07 3.61
N GLY A 129 -3.37 5.50 2.92
CA GLY A 129 -3.31 6.56 1.92
C GLY A 129 -2.79 7.87 2.48
N VAL A 130 -3.27 8.29 3.66
CA VAL A 130 -2.78 9.48 4.35
C VAL A 130 -1.31 9.33 4.75
N VAL A 131 -0.91 8.17 5.26
CA VAL A 131 0.50 7.88 5.61
C VAL A 131 1.39 7.97 4.36
N GLN A 132 0.95 7.41 3.24
CA GLN A 132 1.68 7.48 1.96
C GLN A 132 1.76 8.91 1.43
N LEU A 133 0.69 9.70 1.60
CA LEU A 133 0.70 11.13 1.25
C LEU A 133 1.75 11.90 2.05
N VAL A 134 1.79 11.70 3.37
CA VAL A 134 2.79 12.35 4.24
C VAL A 134 4.20 11.93 3.84
N LEU A 135 4.42 10.64 3.60
CA LEU A 135 5.71 10.14 3.13
C LEU A 135 6.12 10.76 1.79
N ALA A 136 5.19 10.85 0.83
CA ALA A 136 5.43 11.49 -0.45
C ALA A 136 5.77 12.98 -0.28
N ALA A 137 5.04 13.69 0.59
CA ALA A 137 5.30 15.09 0.89
C ALA A 137 6.70 15.33 1.50
N ILE A 138 7.19 14.39 2.30
CA ILE A 138 8.54 14.45 2.91
C ILE A 138 9.63 14.10 1.88
N CYS A 139 9.40 13.11 1.03
CA CYS A 139 10.42 12.55 0.15
C CYS A 139 10.56 13.27 -1.20
N LEU A 140 9.49 13.87 -1.72
CA LEU A 140 9.41 14.37 -3.09
C LEU A 140 9.63 15.90 -3.28
N PRO A 141 9.73 16.74 -2.27
CA PRO A 141 9.92 18.19 -2.48
C PRO A 141 11.25 18.54 -3.13
#